data_c0724c8e63c13594e312381220f2d2a0
#
_entry.id   c0724c8e63c13594e312381220f2d2a0
#
_cell.length_a   1.000
_cell.length_b   1.000
_cell.length_c   1.000
_cell.angle_alpha   90.00
_cell.angle_beta   90.00
_cell.angle_gamma   90.00
#
_symmetry.space_group_name_H-M   'P 1'
#
loop_
_entity.id
_entity.type
_entity.pdbx_description
1 polymer ?
#
loop_
_entity_poly.entity_id
_entity_poly.type
_entity_poly.pdbx_seq_one_letter_code
_entity_poly.pdbx_strand_id
1 'polypeptide(L)'
;MENYDHIIEGMLYIRGDEGLDIKEISVVLEVSKKKATELMDEFIEKYEHRGFNGIQVVNFGGKYKFATNPDYFPYYQKMVEQSK
;
A
#
# COMPACT_ATOMS: atom_id res chain seq x y z
N MET A 1 7.52 12.63 18.03
CA MET A 1 7.63 11.32 17.38
C MET A 1 6.86 11.31 16.10
N GLU A 2 7.49 10.91 15.02
CA GLU A 2 6.86 10.99 13.72
C GLU A 2 6.02 9.76 13.44
N ASN A 3 4.89 10.00 12.80
CA ASN A 3 4.01 8.92 12.40
C ASN A 3 4.22 8.64 10.91
N TYR A 4 5.09 7.69 10.63
CA TYR A 4 5.42 7.36 9.24
C TYR A 4 4.27 6.68 8.50
N ASP A 5 3.27 6.17 9.21
CA ASP A 5 2.15 5.51 8.56
C ASP A 5 1.42 6.44 7.60
N HIS A 6 1.20 7.67 8.02
CA HIS A 6 0.53 8.66 7.16
C HIS A 6 1.35 8.96 5.91
N ILE A 7 2.67 9.02 6.07
CA ILE A 7 3.54 9.32 4.95
C ILE A 7 3.59 8.17 3.97
N ILE A 8 3.70 6.94 4.48
CA ILE A 8 3.75 5.76 3.63
C ILE A 8 2.44 5.59 2.86
N GLU A 9 1.31 5.83 3.51
CA GLU A 9 0.03 5.75 2.84
C GLU A 9 -0.03 6.72 1.66
N GLY A 10 0.41 7.96 1.89
CA GLY A 10 0.44 8.95 0.83
C GLY A 10 1.37 8.59 -0.29
N MET A 11 2.54 8.02 0.04
CA MET A 11 3.50 7.60 -0.98
C MET A 11 2.92 6.50 -1.86
N LEU A 12 2.22 5.54 -1.25
CA LEU A 12 1.56 4.48 -2.00
C LEU A 12 0.51 5.05 -2.95
N TYR A 13 -0.25 6.01 -2.47
CA TYR A 13 -1.28 6.65 -3.29
C TYR A 13 -0.65 7.37 -4.50
N ILE A 14 0.43 8.11 -4.25
CA ILE A 14 1.10 8.87 -5.31
C ILE A 14 1.67 7.94 -6.39
N ARG A 15 2.27 6.83 -5.98
CA ARG A 15 2.86 5.90 -6.96
C ARG A 15 1.81 5.09 -7.72
N GLY A 16 0.65 4.86 -7.14
CA GLY A 16 -0.41 4.14 -7.83
C GLY A 16 0.06 2.80 -8.37
N ASP A 17 -0.25 2.51 -9.63
CA ASP A 17 0.07 1.23 -10.24
C ASP A 17 1.56 1.00 -10.45
N GLU A 18 2.36 2.06 -10.45
CA GLU A 18 3.80 1.90 -10.60
C GLU A 18 4.42 1.18 -9.41
N GLY A 19 3.84 1.39 -8.24
CA GLY A 19 4.33 0.77 -7.03
C GLY A 19 5.44 1.57 -6.37
N LEU A 20 5.62 1.28 -5.10
CA LEU A 20 6.57 1.96 -4.21
C LEU A 20 7.57 0.94 -3.72
N ASP A 21 8.87 1.21 -3.86
CA ASP A 21 9.87 0.25 -3.40
C ASP A 21 10.55 0.74 -2.12
N ILE A 22 11.28 -0.18 -1.50
CA ILE A 22 11.94 0.09 -0.22
C ILE A 22 13.01 1.17 -0.35
N LYS A 23 13.68 1.22 -1.50
CA LYS A 23 14.71 2.23 -1.71
C LYS A 23 14.11 3.63 -1.67
N GLU A 24 12.95 3.83 -2.31
CA GLU A 24 12.27 5.11 -2.27
C GLU A 24 11.89 5.49 -0.85
N ILE A 25 11.36 4.53 -0.09
CA ILE A 25 10.97 4.80 1.29
C ILE A 25 12.19 5.22 2.09
N SER A 26 13.30 4.50 1.94
CA SER A 26 14.50 4.81 2.70
C SER A 26 15.02 6.21 2.37
N VAL A 27 14.96 6.61 1.10
CA VAL A 27 15.42 7.92 0.69
C VAL A 27 14.52 9.03 1.23
N VAL A 28 13.22 8.86 1.05
CA VAL A 28 12.26 9.90 1.46
C VAL A 28 12.22 10.06 2.96
N LEU A 29 12.23 8.97 3.70
CA LEU A 29 12.17 9.03 5.16
C LEU A 29 13.55 9.19 5.81
N GLU A 30 14.62 9.14 5.00
CA GLU A 30 15.99 9.27 5.48
C GLU A 30 16.31 8.23 6.55
N VAL A 31 15.97 6.98 6.23
CA VAL A 31 16.24 5.84 7.09
C VAL A 31 16.94 4.76 6.30
N SER A 32 17.52 3.78 6.98
CA SER A 32 18.15 2.65 6.31
C SER A 32 17.12 1.79 5.59
N LYS A 33 17.58 0.97 4.64
CA LYS A 33 16.67 0.05 3.96
C LYS A 33 16.06 -0.96 4.92
N LYS A 34 16.85 -1.37 5.93
CA LYS A 34 16.34 -2.28 6.95
C LYS A 34 15.19 -1.62 7.71
N LYS A 35 15.39 -0.36 8.11
CA LYS A 35 14.34 0.37 8.84
C LYS A 35 13.14 0.60 7.95
N ALA A 36 13.36 0.93 6.68
CA ALA A 36 12.27 1.13 5.74
C ALA A 36 11.42 -0.14 5.59
N THR A 37 12.07 -1.30 5.53
CA THR A 37 11.36 -2.56 5.44
C THR A 37 10.51 -2.80 6.70
N GLU A 38 11.08 -2.53 7.87
CA GLU A 38 10.36 -2.68 9.13
C GLU A 38 9.12 -1.77 9.16
N LEU A 39 9.30 -0.53 8.73
CA LEU A 39 8.20 0.43 8.72
C LEU A 39 7.09 0.00 7.76
N MET A 40 7.48 -0.54 6.61
CA MET A 40 6.49 -1.01 5.65
C MET A 40 5.75 -2.23 6.18
N ASP A 41 6.46 -3.16 6.81
CA ASP A 41 5.81 -4.34 7.38
C ASP A 41 4.81 -3.94 8.47
N GLU A 42 5.18 -2.98 9.31
CA GLU A 42 4.28 -2.47 10.35
C GLU A 42 3.07 -1.78 9.74
N PHE A 43 3.30 -1.02 8.68
CA PHE A 43 2.21 -0.32 8.00
C PHE A 43 1.20 -1.33 7.43
N ILE A 44 1.70 -2.36 6.77
CA ILE A 44 0.84 -3.38 6.17
C ILE A 44 0.00 -4.07 7.24
N GLU A 45 0.62 -4.41 8.36
CA GLU A 45 -0.09 -5.06 9.45
C GLU A 45 -1.23 -4.19 9.96
N LYS A 46 -0.96 -2.93 10.23
CA LYS A 46 -1.98 -2.01 10.71
C LYS A 46 -3.08 -1.79 9.68
N TYR A 47 -2.67 -1.71 8.42
CA TYR A 47 -3.61 -1.45 7.34
C TYR A 47 -4.63 -2.58 7.19
N GLU A 48 -4.17 -3.82 7.41
CA GLU A 48 -5.04 -4.98 7.31
C GLU A 48 -6.07 -5.05 8.44
N HIS A 49 -5.79 -4.38 9.56
CA HIS A 49 -6.64 -4.46 10.75
C HIS A 49 -7.42 -3.18 11.03
N ARG A 50 -7.66 -2.37 10.02
CA ARG A 50 -8.24 -1.05 10.24
C ARG A 50 -9.78 -1.01 10.20
N GLY A 51 -10.44 -2.14 10.27
CA GLY A 51 -11.90 -2.16 10.40
C GLY A 51 -12.64 -2.46 9.11
N PHE A 52 -12.16 -1.97 7.97
CA PHE A 52 -12.68 -2.37 6.66
C PHE A 52 -11.51 -2.49 5.71
N ASN A 53 -11.64 -3.39 4.73
CA ASN A 53 -10.50 -3.79 3.94
C ASN A 53 -10.81 -4.02 2.46
N GLY A 54 -11.56 -3.09 1.87
CA GLY A 54 -11.78 -3.13 0.42
C GLY A 54 -10.50 -2.92 -0.37
N ILE A 55 -9.50 -2.30 0.25
CA ILE A 55 -8.19 -2.04 -0.36
C ILE A 55 -7.13 -2.77 0.46
N GLN A 56 -6.20 -3.41 -0.22
CA GLN A 56 -5.06 -4.10 0.40
C GLN A 56 -3.77 -3.55 -0.16
N VAL A 57 -2.67 -3.80 0.56
CA VAL A 57 -1.33 -3.51 0.05
C VAL A 57 -0.76 -4.84 -0.46
N VAL A 58 -0.31 -4.84 -1.71
CA VAL A 58 0.28 -6.04 -2.31
C VAL A 58 1.71 -5.72 -2.75
N ASN A 59 2.53 -6.77 -2.88
CA ASN A 59 3.92 -6.65 -3.28
C ASN A 59 4.14 -7.50 -4.53
N PHE A 60 4.50 -6.85 -5.62
CA PHE A 60 4.84 -7.52 -6.87
C PHE A 60 6.29 -7.19 -7.22
N GLY A 61 7.16 -8.19 -7.10
CA GLY A 61 8.55 -8.01 -7.50
C GLY A 61 9.27 -6.89 -6.78
N GLY A 62 8.94 -6.67 -5.52
CA GLY A 62 9.58 -5.61 -4.73
C GLY A 62 8.87 -4.27 -4.79
N LYS A 63 7.77 -4.19 -5.52
CA LYS A 63 6.98 -2.97 -5.60
C LYS A 63 5.70 -3.15 -4.81
N TYR A 64 5.46 -2.25 -3.87
CA TYR A 64 4.25 -2.26 -3.05
C TYR A 64 3.22 -1.33 -3.67
N LYS A 65 1.97 -1.77 -3.70
CA LYS A 65 0.90 -0.91 -4.21
C LYS A 65 -0.43 -1.30 -3.59
N PHE A 66 -1.39 -0.38 -3.68
CA PHE A 66 -2.75 -0.67 -3.27
C PHE A 66 -3.44 -1.50 -4.34
N ALA A 67 -4.29 -2.42 -3.91
CA ALA A 67 -5.10 -3.23 -4.81
C ALA A 67 -6.42 -3.51 -4.13
N THR A 68 -7.45 -3.78 -4.92
CA THR A 68 -8.74 -4.12 -4.34
C THR A 68 -8.67 -5.53 -3.73
N ASN A 69 -9.46 -5.72 -2.68
CA ASN A 69 -9.52 -7.01 -2.01
C ASN A 69 -10.27 -8.00 -2.88
N PRO A 70 -9.65 -9.13 -3.27
CA PRO A 70 -10.30 -10.08 -4.17
C PRO A 70 -11.55 -10.74 -3.59
N ASP A 71 -11.71 -10.72 -2.26
CA ASP A 71 -12.91 -11.28 -1.64
C ASP A 71 -14.17 -10.57 -2.11
N TYR A 72 -14.06 -9.32 -2.55
CA TYR A 72 -15.20 -8.52 -2.99
C TYR A 72 -15.21 -8.29 -4.49
N PHE A 73 -14.39 -9.02 -5.21
CA PHE A 73 -14.25 -8.86 -6.65
C PHE A 73 -15.58 -8.88 -7.42
N PRO A 74 -16.55 -9.76 -7.09
CA PRO A 74 -17.80 -9.77 -7.86
C PRO A 74 -18.53 -8.42 -7.86
N TYR A 75 -18.44 -7.69 -6.76
CA TYR A 75 -19.05 -6.35 -6.69
C TYR A 75 -18.30 -5.36 -7.56
N TYR A 76 -16.97 -5.38 -7.48
CA TYR A 76 -16.15 -4.44 -8.25
C TYR A 76 -16.29 -4.72 -9.75
N GLN A 77 -16.42 -5.98 -10.12
CA GLN A 77 -16.58 -6.35 -11.51
C GLN A 77 -17.87 -5.78 -12.09
N LYS A 78 -18.96 -5.81 -11.33
CA LYS A 78 -20.22 -5.24 -11.77
C LYS A 78 -20.08 -3.74 -12.06
N MET A 79 -19.34 -3.05 -11.20
CA MET A 79 -19.10 -1.63 -11.37
C MET A 79 -18.34 -1.33 -12.65
N VAL A 80 -17.32 -2.11 -12.93
CA VAL A 80 -16.52 -1.93 -14.14
C VAL A 80 -17.36 -2.21 -15.38
N GLU A 81 -18.18 -3.26 -15.34
CA GLU A 81 -19.03 -3.61 -16.48
C GLU A 81 -20.04 -2.52 -16.78
N GLN A 82 -20.53 -1.83 -15.77
CA GLN A 82 -21.51 -0.77 -15.95
C GLN A 82 -20.88 0.55 -16.41
N SER A 83 -19.57 0.66 -16.30
CA SER A 83 -18.85 1.88 -16.64
C SER A 83 -18.66 2.09 -18.13
N LYS A 84 -19.03 1.14 -18.95
CA LYS A 84 -18.80 1.22 -20.39
C LYS A 84 -19.70 2.23 -21.06
#